data_a1766413749c5cb381c3382121f2b465
#
_entry.id   a1766413749c5cb381c3382121f2b465
#
_cell.length_a   1.000
_cell.length_b   1.000
_cell.length_c   1.000
_cell.angle_alpha   90.00
_cell.angle_beta   90.00
_cell.angle_gamma   90.00
#
_symmetry.space_group_name_H-M   'P 1'
#
loop_
_entity.id
_entity.type
_entity.pdbx_description
1 polymer ?
#
loop_
_entity_poly.entity_id
_entity_poly.type
_entity_poly.pdbx_seq_one_letter_code
_entity_poly.pdbx_strand_id
1 'polypeptide(L)'
;EVNLEGDVENVINGDTDFIFNMIYDIIPPITLANFKDISLDRKVAEISDTEVDESIQRLAESRKQFEPKAKTAKAASGDSVKIDFLGKIDGEPFEGGAAEGFELELGSNQFIPGFEDQIIGKKAGDSFDIEASFPEDYGNADLANKAAVFVTTVHEVSGPKKIEINDEFATSMGMDSLDQLKEMVREQISKDYQNFSREQVKRDLLDKLSDAHDFELPNRMVDLEFNQIWHQFESELENQGKKVDELDETENELRTEYREIAERRVRTGLVLAEIGSNNEIEVTQEEINQGLMERVRQFPGQEQEVFNYFRNNPEAMAQIRAPLFENKVIDFVIEQADVTDITVSIEELMAPPEDSEKKPNTKNKPAKKTAAKKDPAKTAPAKKADTKEGDEKPKKKKPAAKKPAAKKPATKKTPAKKKADK
;
A
#
# COMPACT_ATOMS: atom_id res chain seq x y z
N GLU A 1 -16.78 -4.05 -30.67
CA GLU A 1 -16.36 -5.46 -30.86
C GLU A 1 -16.74 -5.90 -32.26
N VAL A 2 -15.84 -6.59 -32.91
CA VAL A 2 -16.09 -7.11 -34.25
C VAL A 2 -16.05 -8.65 -34.17
N ASN A 3 -17.20 -9.29 -34.46
CA ASN A 3 -17.34 -10.74 -34.44
C ASN A 3 -17.51 -11.24 -35.86
N LEU A 4 -16.61 -12.10 -36.29
CA LEU A 4 -16.73 -12.80 -37.59
C LEU A 4 -17.79 -13.88 -37.48
N GLU A 5 -18.70 -13.95 -38.46
CA GLU A 5 -19.63 -15.03 -38.63
C GLU A 5 -19.04 -16.07 -39.55
N GLY A 6 -18.96 -17.34 -39.09
CA GLY A 6 -18.47 -18.47 -39.87
C GLY A 6 -17.03 -18.87 -39.59
N ASP A 7 -16.55 -19.85 -40.35
CA ASP A 7 -15.21 -20.38 -40.23
C ASP A 7 -14.20 -19.46 -40.94
N VAL A 8 -13.21 -18.97 -40.20
CA VAL A 8 -12.15 -18.07 -40.68
C VAL A 8 -11.37 -18.69 -41.85
N GLU A 9 -11.12 -20.00 -41.82
CA GLU A 9 -10.42 -20.70 -42.92
C GLU A 9 -11.22 -20.66 -44.23
N ASN A 10 -12.53 -20.87 -44.18
CA ASN A 10 -13.40 -20.83 -45.34
C ASN A 10 -13.51 -19.42 -45.95
N VAL A 11 -13.49 -18.41 -45.09
CA VAL A 11 -13.44 -16.99 -45.52
C VAL A 11 -12.10 -16.66 -46.21
N ILE A 12 -10.97 -17.10 -45.64
CA ILE A 12 -9.63 -16.87 -46.19
C ILE A 12 -9.47 -17.59 -47.55
N ASN A 13 -10.03 -18.80 -47.69
CA ASN A 13 -9.98 -19.58 -48.90
C ASN A 13 -10.96 -19.10 -49.99
N GLY A 14 -11.86 -18.15 -49.65
CA GLY A 14 -12.87 -17.63 -50.58
C GLY A 14 -14.07 -18.58 -50.79
N ASP A 15 -14.26 -19.55 -49.91
CA ASP A 15 -15.36 -20.52 -49.96
C ASP A 15 -16.67 -19.96 -49.40
N THR A 16 -16.58 -18.92 -48.59
CA THR A 16 -17.72 -18.20 -47.97
C THR A 16 -17.52 -16.68 -47.97
N ASP A 17 -18.62 -15.95 -47.96
CA ASP A 17 -18.60 -14.51 -47.84
C ASP A 17 -18.04 -14.05 -46.49
N PHE A 18 -17.38 -12.89 -46.47
CA PHE A 18 -16.91 -12.24 -45.27
C PHE A 18 -18.08 -11.52 -44.59
N ILE A 19 -18.62 -12.10 -43.52
CA ILE A 19 -19.73 -11.56 -42.76
C ILE A 19 -19.20 -11.22 -41.35
N PHE A 20 -19.42 -10.02 -40.88
CA PHE A 20 -19.07 -9.62 -39.50
C PHE A 20 -20.18 -8.80 -38.86
N ASN A 21 -20.33 -8.96 -37.56
CA ASN A 21 -21.16 -8.13 -36.71
C ASN A 21 -20.28 -7.15 -35.92
N MET A 22 -20.64 -5.88 -35.97
CA MET A 22 -19.99 -4.85 -35.16
C MET A 22 -20.95 -4.43 -34.06
N ILE A 23 -20.52 -4.63 -32.80
CA ILE A 23 -21.24 -4.19 -31.60
C ILE A 23 -20.51 -2.94 -31.08
N TYR A 24 -21.26 -1.86 -30.88
CA TYR A 24 -20.75 -0.62 -30.30
C TYR A 24 -21.78 -0.06 -29.32
N ASP A 25 -21.27 0.53 -28.24
CA ASP A 25 -22.11 1.25 -27.27
C ASP A 25 -22.31 2.68 -27.74
N ILE A 26 -23.50 3.21 -27.48
CA ILE A 26 -23.85 4.61 -27.74
C ILE A 26 -23.84 5.30 -26.38
N ILE A 27 -23.06 6.36 -26.27
CA ILE A 27 -23.13 7.25 -25.12
C ILE A 27 -24.44 8.03 -25.22
N PRO A 28 -25.33 7.96 -24.22
CA PRO A 28 -26.57 8.70 -24.24
C PRO A 28 -26.29 10.20 -24.10
N PRO A 29 -27.21 11.07 -24.57
CA PRO A 29 -27.09 12.50 -24.31
C PRO A 29 -27.22 12.78 -22.81
N ILE A 30 -26.21 13.44 -22.24
CA ILE A 30 -26.15 13.79 -20.83
C ILE A 30 -26.61 15.23 -20.67
N THR A 31 -27.65 15.45 -19.87
CA THR A 31 -28.09 16.81 -19.51
C THR A 31 -27.44 17.19 -18.20
N LEU A 32 -26.52 18.15 -18.24
CA LEU A 32 -25.79 18.57 -17.05
C LEU A 32 -26.69 19.33 -16.07
N ALA A 33 -26.54 19.03 -14.80
CA ALA A 33 -27.15 19.79 -13.72
C ALA A 33 -26.53 21.20 -13.62
N ASN A 34 -27.25 22.14 -13.02
CA ASN A 34 -26.69 23.45 -12.76
C ASN A 34 -25.74 23.40 -11.56
N PHE A 35 -24.46 23.67 -11.77
CA PHE A 35 -23.43 23.57 -10.73
C PHE A 35 -23.66 24.52 -9.54
N LYS A 36 -24.35 25.62 -9.75
CA LYS A 36 -24.70 26.56 -8.66
C LYS A 36 -25.68 26.00 -7.65
N ASP A 37 -26.39 24.92 -8.01
CA ASP A 37 -27.33 24.24 -7.12
C ASP A 37 -26.62 23.14 -6.30
N ILE A 38 -25.31 22.91 -6.54
CA ILE A 38 -24.50 21.99 -5.78
C ILE A 38 -23.88 22.75 -4.60
N SER A 39 -24.28 22.38 -3.39
CA SER A 39 -23.74 22.93 -2.15
C SER A 39 -22.70 21.94 -1.59
N LEU A 40 -21.51 22.42 -1.25
CA LEU A 40 -20.40 21.62 -0.76
C LEU A 40 -19.89 22.18 0.56
N ASP A 41 -19.65 21.29 1.51
CA ASP A 41 -19.06 21.64 2.80
C ASP A 41 -17.54 21.40 2.74
N ARG A 42 -16.76 22.46 2.85
CA ARG A 42 -15.30 22.36 2.89
C ARG A 42 -14.82 22.41 4.33
N LYS A 43 -14.40 21.26 4.86
CA LYS A 43 -13.84 21.18 6.21
C LYS A 43 -12.48 21.86 6.24
N VAL A 44 -12.30 22.80 7.17
CA VAL A 44 -11.04 23.50 7.42
C VAL A 44 -10.67 23.37 8.89
N ALA A 45 -9.38 23.16 9.20
CA ALA A 45 -8.90 23.10 10.57
C ALA A 45 -7.88 24.22 10.82
N GLU A 46 -7.91 24.81 12.02
CA GLU A 46 -6.93 25.80 12.44
C GLU A 46 -5.67 25.08 12.94
N ILE A 47 -4.50 25.58 12.55
CA ILE A 47 -3.20 25.02 12.95
C ILE A 47 -2.78 25.71 14.26
N SER A 48 -2.66 24.92 15.32
CA SER A 48 -2.19 25.41 16.61
C SER A 48 -0.66 25.47 16.69
N ASP A 49 -0.14 26.36 17.53
CA ASP A 49 1.32 26.42 17.81
C ASP A 49 1.82 25.12 18.46
N THR A 50 0.98 24.46 19.27
CA THR A 50 1.29 23.17 19.89
C THR A 50 1.59 22.10 18.83
N GLU A 51 0.83 22.07 17.79
CA GLU A 51 0.94 21.10 16.70
C GLU A 51 2.21 21.32 15.87
N VAL A 52 2.55 22.58 15.63
CA VAL A 52 3.83 22.97 15.01
C VAL A 52 5.00 22.51 15.88
N ASP A 53 4.94 22.78 17.20
CA ASP A 53 5.99 22.38 18.14
C ASP A 53 6.12 20.85 18.24
N GLU A 54 5.01 20.10 18.27
CA GLU A 54 5.02 18.63 18.25
C GLU A 54 5.58 18.07 16.94
N SER A 55 5.31 18.71 15.81
CA SER A 55 5.85 18.29 14.51
C SER A 55 7.36 18.53 14.46
N ILE A 56 7.86 19.64 14.99
CA ILE A 56 9.29 19.90 15.12
C ILE A 56 9.93 18.93 16.11
N GLN A 57 9.25 18.59 17.21
CA GLN A 57 9.72 17.60 18.17
C GLN A 57 9.89 16.21 17.49
N ARG A 58 8.89 15.75 16.75
CA ARG A 58 8.98 14.50 15.97
C ARG A 58 10.12 14.54 14.94
N LEU A 59 10.32 15.69 14.29
CA LEU A 59 11.41 15.89 13.35
C LEU A 59 12.78 15.80 14.05
N ALA A 60 12.92 16.37 15.25
CA ALA A 60 14.11 16.29 16.07
C ALA A 60 14.38 14.85 16.53
N GLU A 61 13.34 14.14 16.98
CA GLU A 61 13.44 12.73 17.40
C GLU A 61 13.81 11.78 16.25
N SER A 62 13.37 12.06 15.02
CA SER A 62 13.75 11.27 13.85
C SER A 62 15.22 11.43 13.45
N ARG A 63 15.86 12.52 13.88
CA ARG A 63 17.27 12.85 13.62
C ARG A 63 18.13 12.54 14.84
N LYS A 64 18.10 11.30 15.30
CA LYS A 64 18.92 10.84 16.41
C LYS A 64 20.38 11.28 16.25
N GLN A 65 20.90 12.01 17.22
CA GLN A 65 22.32 12.30 17.35
C GLN A 65 22.86 11.55 18.55
N PHE A 66 24.10 11.09 18.42
CA PHE A 66 24.77 10.36 19.47
C PHE A 66 26.00 11.13 19.94
N GLU A 67 26.32 11.08 21.24
CA GLU A 67 27.54 11.62 21.78
C GLU A 67 28.33 10.55 22.52
N PRO A 68 29.67 10.55 22.37
CA PRO A 68 30.51 9.54 23.00
C PRO A 68 30.34 9.52 24.53
N LYS A 69 30.08 8.34 25.06
CA LYS A 69 30.07 8.10 26.51
C LYS A 69 31.49 7.87 27.05
N ALA A 70 31.67 7.96 28.37
CA ALA A 70 32.91 7.62 28.99
C ALA A 70 33.35 6.17 28.63
N LYS A 71 34.61 5.91 28.40
CA LYS A 71 35.14 4.58 28.00
C LYS A 71 34.75 3.44 28.94
N THR A 72 34.38 3.74 30.18
CA THR A 72 33.92 2.76 31.18
C THR A 72 32.40 2.57 31.17
N ALA A 73 31.69 3.37 30.41
CA ALA A 73 30.24 3.26 30.30
C ALA A 73 29.86 1.99 29.55
N LYS A 74 28.78 1.35 30.01
CA LYS A 74 28.22 0.17 29.37
C LYS A 74 27.18 0.59 28.34
N ALA A 75 27.17 -0.13 27.25
CA ALA A 75 26.14 0.02 26.21
C ALA A 75 24.77 -0.36 26.76
N ALA A 76 23.77 0.43 26.41
CA ALA A 76 22.36 0.20 26.78
C ALA A 76 21.51 0.22 25.49
N SER A 77 20.29 -0.25 25.58
CA SER A 77 19.33 -0.11 24.48
C SER A 77 19.10 1.37 24.15
N GLY A 78 19.10 1.72 22.87
CA GLY A 78 19.04 3.10 22.36
C GLY A 78 20.40 3.81 22.25
N ASP A 79 21.51 3.15 22.63
CA ASP A 79 22.87 3.66 22.38
C ASP A 79 23.31 3.28 20.96
N SER A 80 24.20 4.09 20.37
CA SER A 80 24.97 3.72 19.19
C SER A 80 26.31 3.15 19.59
N VAL A 81 26.69 2.03 19.02
CA VAL A 81 27.99 1.41 19.25
C VAL A 81 28.76 1.33 17.94
N LYS A 82 30.06 1.71 17.99
CA LYS A 82 30.96 1.52 16.88
C LYS A 82 31.68 0.19 17.07
N ILE A 83 31.46 -0.75 16.15
CA ILE A 83 31.95 -2.13 16.27
C ILE A 83 32.71 -2.57 15.02
N ASP A 84 33.65 -3.50 15.23
CA ASP A 84 34.13 -4.41 14.20
C ASP A 84 33.49 -5.76 14.46
N PHE A 85 33.11 -6.47 13.42
CA PHE A 85 32.65 -7.84 13.55
C PHE A 85 33.11 -8.72 12.38
N LEU A 86 33.28 -10.01 12.67
CA LEU A 86 33.61 -11.04 11.69
C LEU A 86 32.75 -12.27 11.95
N GLY A 87 31.76 -12.46 11.07
CA GLY A 87 30.82 -13.59 11.13
C GLY A 87 31.45 -14.86 10.54
N LYS A 88 31.18 -15.97 11.23
CA LYS A 88 31.63 -17.31 10.86
C LYS A 88 30.46 -18.29 10.97
N ILE A 89 30.34 -19.17 9.98
CA ILE A 89 29.45 -20.33 10.01
C ILE A 89 30.34 -21.57 10.01
N ASP A 90 30.16 -22.49 10.96
CA ASP A 90 30.97 -23.68 11.14
C ASP A 90 32.50 -23.39 11.26
N GLY A 91 32.81 -22.16 11.75
CA GLY A 91 34.18 -21.71 11.94
C GLY A 91 34.83 -21.01 10.72
N GLU A 92 34.17 -20.99 9.57
CA GLU A 92 34.63 -20.33 8.35
C GLU A 92 33.92 -18.99 8.13
N PRO A 93 34.69 -17.91 7.76
CA PRO A 93 34.06 -16.64 7.41
C PRO A 93 33.18 -16.76 6.17
N PHE A 94 32.09 -16.04 6.13
CA PHE A 94 31.18 -15.98 5.00
C PHE A 94 31.12 -14.58 4.36
N GLU A 95 30.77 -14.52 3.11
CA GLU A 95 30.69 -13.26 2.34
C GLU A 95 29.60 -12.34 2.90
N GLY A 96 29.92 -11.06 3.14
CA GLY A 96 29.04 -10.09 3.77
C GLY A 96 28.96 -10.20 5.30
N GLY A 97 29.69 -11.14 5.93
CA GLY A 97 29.68 -11.34 7.38
C GLY A 97 30.69 -10.48 8.15
N ALA A 98 31.40 -9.55 7.53
CA ALA A 98 32.44 -8.74 8.19
C ALA A 98 32.26 -7.25 7.92
N ALA A 99 32.48 -6.42 8.94
CA ALA A 99 32.63 -4.98 8.80
C ALA A 99 33.57 -4.42 9.87
N GLU A 100 34.22 -3.32 9.55
CA GLU A 100 35.08 -2.55 10.46
C GLU A 100 34.47 -1.16 10.68
N GLY A 101 34.45 -0.70 11.93
CA GLY A 101 33.97 0.62 12.30
C GLY A 101 32.48 0.86 12.02
N PHE A 102 31.69 -0.20 12.01
CA PHE A 102 30.25 -0.12 11.77
C PHE A 102 29.54 0.54 12.95
N GLU A 103 28.68 1.50 12.67
CA GLU A 103 27.87 2.18 13.68
C GLU A 103 26.47 1.52 13.75
N LEU A 104 26.20 0.90 14.90
CA LEU A 104 24.98 0.16 15.16
C LEU A 104 24.20 0.79 16.32
N GLU A 105 22.94 1.13 16.10
CA GLU A 105 22.02 1.53 17.16
C GLU A 105 21.43 0.27 17.82
N LEU A 106 21.64 0.10 19.13
CA LEU A 106 21.14 -1.04 19.90
C LEU A 106 19.62 -0.94 20.13
N GLY A 107 18.88 -1.94 19.71
CA GLY A 107 17.43 -1.98 19.75
C GLY A 107 16.76 -1.48 18.47
N SER A 108 17.54 -1.23 17.41
CA SER A 108 17.03 -0.86 16.09
C SER A 108 16.47 -2.04 15.29
N ASN A 109 16.84 -3.26 15.67
CA ASN A 109 16.55 -4.50 14.95
C ASN A 109 17.10 -4.50 13.50
N GLN A 110 18.20 -3.77 13.25
CA GLN A 110 18.88 -3.78 11.95
C GLN A 110 19.66 -5.06 11.68
N PHE A 111 20.06 -5.76 12.76
CA PHE A 111 20.76 -7.02 12.70
C PHE A 111 19.84 -8.20 12.96
N ILE A 112 20.37 -9.41 12.72
CA ILE A 112 19.64 -10.66 13.01
C ILE A 112 19.25 -10.74 14.49
N PRO A 113 18.11 -11.37 14.81
CA PRO A 113 17.62 -11.46 16.17
C PRO A 113 18.65 -11.99 17.18
N GLY A 114 18.78 -11.30 18.32
CA GLY A 114 19.70 -11.65 19.38
C GLY A 114 21.15 -11.16 19.20
N PHE A 115 21.48 -10.49 18.09
CA PHE A 115 22.80 -9.92 17.89
C PHE A 115 22.98 -8.66 18.76
N GLU A 116 22.06 -7.71 18.69
CA GLU A 116 22.12 -6.43 19.40
C GLU A 116 22.05 -6.62 20.92
N ASP A 117 21.21 -7.57 21.38
CA ASP A 117 21.00 -7.86 22.82
C ASP A 117 22.30 -8.29 23.53
N GLN A 118 23.19 -9.00 22.83
CA GLN A 118 24.43 -9.48 23.42
C GLN A 118 25.52 -8.39 23.54
N ILE A 119 25.34 -7.27 22.86
CA ILE A 119 26.20 -6.08 22.98
C ILE A 119 25.79 -5.23 24.18
N ILE A 120 24.52 -5.29 24.59
CA ILE A 120 24.05 -4.57 25.78
C ILE A 120 24.86 -4.99 27.02
N GLY A 121 25.36 -3.99 27.76
CA GLY A 121 26.18 -4.19 28.94
C GLY A 121 27.70 -4.29 28.67
N LYS A 122 28.13 -4.34 27.43
CA LYS A 122 29.55 -4.27 27.02
C LYS A 122 30.00 -2.80 26.99
N LYS A 123 31.32 -2.61 26.96
CA LYS A 123 31.97 -1.26 26.98
C LYS A 123 33.02 -1.15 25.86
N ALA A 124 33.44 0.04 25.61
CA ALA A 124 34.54 0.30 24.65
C ALA A 124 35.79 -0.50 25.04
N GLY A 125 36.38 -1.22 24.08
CA GLY A 125 37.52 -2.11 24.21
C GLY A 125 37.19 -3.57 24.50
N ASP A 126 35.91 -3.94 24.72
CA ASP A 126 35.51 -5.32 24.89
C ASP A 126 35.51 -6.06 23.54
N SER A 127 36.06 -7.30 23.55
CA SER A 127 35.99 -8.25 22.44
C SER A 127 35.32 -9.53 22.92
N PHE A 128 34.33 -10.03 22.17
CA PHE A 128 33.58 -11.22 22.54
C PHE A 128 32.87 -11.81 21.31
N ASP A 129 32.44 -13.03 21.46
CA ASP A 129 31.68 -13.73 20.45
C ASP A 129 30.17 -13.52 20.67
N ILE A 130 29.44 -13.25 19.58
CA ILE A 130 27.99 -13.16 19.52
C ILE A 130 27.47 -14.39 18.78
N GLU A 131 26.64 -15.18 19.43
CA GLU A 131 25.97 -16.32 18.82
C GLU A 131 24.57 -15.92 18.38
N ALA A 132 24.29 -15.97 17.08
CA ALA A 132 22.98 -15.63 16.53
C ALA A 132 22.63 -16.56 15.36
N SER A 133 21.34 -16.72 15.10
CA SER A 133 20.84 -17.56 14.00
C SER A 133 20.11 -16.70 12.98
N PHE A 134 20.38 -16.95 11.72
CA PHE A 134 19.63 -16.31 10.64
C PHE A 134 18.18 -16.82 10.64
N PRO A 135 17.18 -15.95 10.50
CA PRO A 135 15.78 -16.35 10.40
C PRO A 135 15.51 -17.17 9.14
N GLU A 136 14.38 -17.88 9.12
CA GLU A 136 13.97 -18.74 8.00
C GLU A 136 13.73 -17.96 6.70
N ASP A 137 13.17 -16.75 6.84
CA ASP A 137 12.84 -15.83 5.78
C ASP A 137 13.98 -14.85 5.41
N TYR A 138 15.22 -15.17 5.80
CA TYR A 138 16.37 -14.31 5.49
C TYR A 138 16.60 -14.22 3.98
N GLY A 139 16.77 -13.01 3.46
CA GLY A 139 16.85 -12.72 2.02
C GLY A 139 17.94 -13.48 1.22
N ASN A 140 18.94 -14.06 1.92
CA ASN A 140 19.92 -14.96 1.32
C ASN A 140 19.62 -16.40 1.76
N ALA A 141 19.11 -17.21 0.82
CA ALA A 141 18.74 -18.61 1.07
C ALA A 141 19.92 -19.49 1.53
N ASP A 142 21.16 -19.12 1.20
CA ASP A 142 22.36 -19.86 1.62
C ASP A 142 22.68 -19.64 3.11
N LEU A 143 22.14 -18.60 3.73
CA LEU A 143 22.34 -18.25 5.13
C LEU A 143 21.11 -18.57 6.00
N ALA A 144 19.91 -18.68 5.42
CA ALA A 144 18.68 -18.93 6.15
C ALA A 144 18.77 -20.16 7.08
N ASN A 145 18.26 -20.04 8.30
CA ASN A 145 18.27 -21.08 9.34
C ASN A 145 19.69 -21.54 9.79
N LYS A 146 20.78 -20.84 9.42
CA LYS A 146 22.13 -21.18 9.89
C LYS A 146 22.48 -20.44 11.17
N ALA A 147 23.14 -21.13 12.07
CA ALA A 147 23.76 -20.52 13.23
C ALA A 147 25.11 -19.91 12.81
N ALA A 148 25.39 -18.70 13.27
CA ALA A 148 26.63 -17.99 13.04
C ALA A 148 27.22 -17.45 14.33
N VAL A 149 28.52 -17.36 14.39
CA VAL A 149 29.27 -16.74 15.48
C VAL A 149 29.98 -15.50 14.93
N PHE A 150 29.75 -14.36 15.56
CA PHE A 150 30.37 -13.09 15.18
C PHE A 150 31.40 -12.68 16.22
N VAL A 151 32.68 -12.73 15.86
CA VAL A 151 33.74 -12.18 16.68
C VAL A 151 33.64 -10.67 16.63
N THR A 152 33.22 -10.05 17.70
CA THR A 152 32.84 -8.63 17.74
C THR A 152 33.71 -7.85 18.70
N THR A 153 34.17 -6.67 18.29
CA THR A 153 34.95 -5.74 19.11
C THR A 153 34.25 -4.40 19.15
N VAL A 154 33.99 -3.88 20.36
CA VAL A 154 33.38 -2.56 20.56
C VAL A 154 34.47 -1.49 20.67
N HIS A 155 34.47 -0.51 19.76
CA HIS A 155 35.41 0.61 19.77
C HIS A 155 34.93 1.77 20.60
N GLU A 156 33.64 2.10 20.46
CA GLU A 156 33.02 3.26 21.08
C GLU A 156 31.57 2.97 21.46
N VAL A 157 31.13 3.55 22.55
CA VAL A 157 29.72 3.55 22.97
C VAL A 157 29.28 5.01 23.05
N SER A 158 28.27 5.38 22.28
CA SER A 158 27.70 6.73 22.22
C SER A 158 26.25 6.68 22.68
N GLY A 159 25.87 7.59 23.56
CA GLY A 159 24.49 7.70 24.04
C GLY A 159 23.66 8.67 23.21
N PRO A 160 22.34 8.55 23.21
CA PRO A 160 21.48 9.50 22.54
C PRO A 160 21.68 10.90 23.11
N LYS A 161 22.02 11.84 22.24
CA LYS A 161 22.09 13.25 22.59
C LYS A 161 20.70 13.84 22.48
N LYS A 162 20.25 14.49 23.55
CA LYS A 162 19.00 15.25 23.51
C LYS A 162 19.20 16.45 22.59
N ILE A 163 18.47 16.45 21.48
CA ILE A 163 18.48 17.58 20.55
C ILE A 163 17.69 18.73 21.18
N GLU A 164 18.35 19.87 21.36
CA GLU A 164 17.68 21.10 21.77
C GLU A 164 17.09 21.77 20.53
N ILE A 165 15.79 22.05 20.58
CA ILE A 165 15.08 22.75 19.51
C ILE A 165 15.34 24.24 19.65
N ASN A 166 16.37 24.71 18.95
CA ASN A 166 16.87 26.06 18.96
C ASN A 166 17.31 26.50 17.54
N ASP A 167 17.90 27.71 17.42
CA ASP A 167 18.38 28.21 16.14
C ASP A 167 19.49 27.33 15.52
N GLU A 168 20.31 26.64 16.35
CA GLU A 168 21.34 25.72 15.85
C GLU A 168 20.71 24.50 15.19
N PHE A 169 19.62 23.98 15.78
CA PHE A 169 18.84 22.89 15.18
C PHE A 169 18.24 23.35 13.84
N ALA A 170 17.61 24.52 13.80
CA ALA A 170 17.05 25.08 12.58
C ALA A 170 18.13 25.27 11.48
N THR A 171 19.33 25.75 11.87
CA THR A 171 20.47 25.92 10.95
C THR A 171 20.95 24.57 10.40
N SER A 172 20.94 23.52 11.20
CA SER A 172 21.26 22.14 10.72
C SER A 172 20.26 21.63 9.70
N MET A 173 19.06 22.20 9.65
CA MET A 173 18.00 21.93 8.67
C MET A 173 18.06 22.85 7.44
N GLY A 174 19.02 23.79 7.41
CA GLY A 174 19.18 24.78 6.35
C GLY A 174 18.29 26.02 6.50
N MET A 175 17.76 26.27 7.70
CA MET A 175 16.97 27.47 8.03
C MET A 175 17.82 28.48 8.78
N ASP A 176 17.49 29.76 8.69
CA ASP A 176 18.25 30.81 9.34
C ASP A 176 17.92 30.93 10.84
N SER A 177 16.73 30.52 11.28
CA SER A 177 16.25 30.58 12.66
C SER A 177 15.17 29.55 12.96
N LEU A 178 14.90 29.31 14.24
CA LEU A 178 13.79 28.46 14.71
C LEU A 178 12.43 29.02 14.28
N ASP A 179 12.27 30.33 14.22
CA ASP A 179 11.01 30.94 13.74
C ASP A 179 10.76 30.61 12.25
N GLN A 180 11.81 30.63 11.43
CA GLN A 180 11.70 30.24 10.02
C GLN A 180 11.35 28.75 9.88
N LEU A 181 11.95 27.89 10.70
CA LEU A 181 11.60 26.47 10.73
C LEU A 181 10.12 26.25 11.12
N LYS A 182 9.64 26.97 12.15
CA LYS A 182 8.23 26.93 12.57
C LYS A 182 7.29 27.37 11.47
N GLU A 183 7.64 28.43 10.74
CA GLU A 183 6.82 28.91 9.62
C GLU A 183 6.78 27.89 8.47
N MET A 184 7.92 27.30 8.12
CA MET A 184 7.98 26.24 7.10
C MET A 184 7.14 25.01 7.50
N VAL A 185 7.22 24.58 8.76
CA VAL A 185 6.43 23.45 9.27
C VAL A 185 4.94 23.80 9.26
N ARG A 186 4.57 25.02 9.68
CA ARG A 186 3.17 25.49 9.62
C ARG A 186 2.64 25.52 8.19
N GLU A 187 3.44 25.99 7.24
CA GLU A 187 3.09 26.00 5.83
C GLU A 187 2.90 24.57 5.28
N GLN A 188 3.75 23.63 5.70
CA GLN A 188 3.61 22.23 5.32
C GLN A 188 2.32 21.61 5.88
N ILE A 189 2.04 21.80 7.17
CA ILE A 189 0.80 21.34 7.81
C ILE A 189 -0.42 21.96 7.10
N SER A 190 -0.35 23.25 6.76
CA SER A 190 -1.42 23.94 6.02
C SER A 190 -1.68 23.29 4.65
N LYS A 191 -0.63 22.96 3.93
CA LYS A 191 -0.76 22.23 2.63
C LYS A 191 -1.38 20.86 2.80
N ASP A 192 -0.96 20.14 3.83
CA ASP A 192 -1.51 18.79 4.09
C ASP A 192 -3.01 18.87 4.44
N TYR A 193 -3.42 19.83 5.26
CA TYR A 193 -4.83 20.07 5.60
C TYR A 193 -5.66 20.48 4.39
N GLN A 194 -5.11 21.37 3.56
CA GLN A 194 -5.77 21.75 2.31
C GLN A 194 -5.95 20.55 1.37
N ASN A 195 -4.96 19.66 1.29
CA ASN A 195 -5.05 18.44 0.49
C ASN A 195 -6.14 17.50 1.03
N PHE A 196 -6.19 17.27 2.35
CA PHE A 196 -7.24 16.46 2.97
C PHE A 196 -8.63 17.04 2.73
N SER A 197 -8.78 18.34 2.98
CA SER A 197 -10.03 19.07 2.73
C SER A 197 -10.47 18.97 1.27
N ARG A 198 -9.54 19.17 0.33
CA ARG A 198 -9.79 19.08 -1.10
C ARG A 198 -10.26 17.67 -1.52
N GLU A 199 -9.62 16.63 -1.02
CA GLU A 199 -10.02 15.25 -1.30
C GLU A 199 -11.42 14.92 -0.78
N GLN A 200 -11.81 15.47 0.38
CA GLN A 200 -13.17 15.32 0.90
C GLN A 200 -14.19 16.05 0.01
N VAL A 201 -13.93 17.32 -0.32
CA VAL A 201 -14.79 18.11 -1.21
C VAL A 201 -14.90 17.46 -2.60
N LYS A 202 -13.80 16.95 -3.15
CA LYS A 202 -13.80 16.21 -4.42
C LYS A 202 -14.74 15.00 -4.36
N ARG A 203 -14.69 14.22 -3.30
CA ARG A 203 -15.54 13.05 -3.11
C ARG A 203 -17.01 13.44 -3.03
N ASP A 204 -17.33 14.41 -2.15
CA ASP A 204 -18.70 14.92 -2.01
C ASP A 204 -19.25 15.46 -3.33
N LEU A 205 -18.42 16.15 -4.10
CA LEU A 205 -18.80 16.63 -5.42
C LEU A 205 -19.13 15.48 -6.37
N LEU A 206 -18.23 14.47 -6.46
CA LEU A 206 -18.42 13.32 -7.35
C LEU A 206 -19.68 12.53 -6.97
N ASP A 207 -19.98 12.40 -5.68
CA ASP A 207 -21.20 11.79 -5.17
C ASP A 207 -22.43 12.57 -5.62
N LYS A 208 -22.45 13.88 -5.41
CA LYS A 208 -23.56 14.75 -5.81
C LYS A 208 -23.73 14.82 -7.33
N LEU A 209 -22.62 14.80 -8.08
CA LEU A 209 -22.69 14.72 -9.54
C LEU A 209 -23.28 13.38 -10.00
N SER A 210 -22.90 12.27 -9.39
CA SER A 210 -23.46 10.95 -9.70
C SER A 210 -24.96 10.91 -9.41
N ASP A 211 -25.40 11.42 -8.25
CA ASP A 211 -26.78 11.41 -7.82
C ASP A 211 -27.69 12.36 -8.62
N ALA A 212 -27.11 13.47 -9.11
CA ALA A 212 -27.84 14.46 -9.91
C ALA A 212 -28.06 14.04 -11.37
N HIS A 213 -27.38 12.98 -11.83
CA HIS A 213 -27.43 12.54 -13.22
C HIS A 213 -27.89 11.08 -13.31
N ASP A 214 -29.14 10.90 -13.77
CA ASP A 214 -29.72 9.59 -14.02
C ASP A 214 -29.88 9.38 -15.54
N PHE A 215 -29.10 8.46 -16.11
CA PHE A 215 -29.13 8.06 -17.51
C PHE A 215 -28.69 6.61 -17.67
N GLU A 216 -29.08 6.01 -18.79
CA GLU A 216 -28.73 4.63 -19.10
C GLU A 216 -27.21 4.51 -19.38
N LEU A 217 -26.53 3.63 -18.64
CA LEU A 217 -25.10 3.44 -18.80
C LEU A 217 -24.79 2.43 -19.90
N PRO A 218 -23.72 2.63 -20.70
CA PRO A 218 -23.24 1.65 -21.65
C PRO A 218 -22.74 0.39 -20.91
N ASN A 219 -23.47 -0.71 -21.06
CA ASN A 219 -23.19 -1.95 -20.32
C ASN A 219 -21.75 -2.42 -20.44
N ARG A 220 -21.16 -2.31 -21.63
CA ARG A 220 -19.78 -2.72 -21.87
C ARG A 220 -18.76 -1.89 -21.09
N MET A 221 -19.01 -0.58 -20.94
CA MET A 221 -18.15 0.27 -20.11
C MET A 221 -18.24 -0.14 -18.65
N VAL A 222 -19.45 -0.44 -18.17
CA VAL A 222 -19.65 -0.94 -16.80
C VAL A 222 -18.96 -2.29 -16.61
N ASP A 223 -19.08 -3.21 -17.55
CA ASP A 223 -18.45 -4.53 -17.49
C ASP A 223 -16.91 -4.44 -17.50
N LEU A 224 -16.34 -3.54 -18.30
CA LEU A 224 -14.89 -3.31 -18.30
C LEU A 224 -14.40 -2.73 -16.97
N GLU A 225 -15.08 -1.72 -16.45
CA GLU A 225 -14.74 -1.11 -15.15
C GLU A 225 -14.90 -2.13 -14.01
N PHE A 226 -16.00 -2.89 -14.01
CA PHE A 226 -16.22 -3.95 -13.04
C PHE A 226 -15.10 -5.00 -13.06
N ASN A 227 -14.71 -5.48 -14.23
CA ASN A 227 -13.65 -6.47 -14.35
C ASN A 227 -12.30 -5.94 -13.85
N GLN A 228 -12.01 -4.66 -14.09
CA GLN A 228 -10.78 -4.03 -13.59
C GLN A 228 -10.79 -3.92 -12.06
N ILE A 229 -11.89 -3.46 -11.46
CA ILE A 229 -12.02 -3.34 -10.00
C ILE A 229 -11.98 -4.72 -9.35
N TRP A 230 -12.69 -5.68 -9.93
CA TRP A 230 -12.75 -7.05 -9.42
C TRP A 230 -11.38 -7.73 -9.43
N HIS A 231 -10.63 -7.59 -10.52
CA HIS A 231 -9.27 -8.12 -10.61
C HIS A 231 -8.31 -7.46 -9.60
N GLN A 232 -8.45 -6.17 -9.37
CA GLN A 232 -7.67 -5.48 -8.33
C GLN A 232 -8.01 -6.01 -6.93
N PHE A 233 -9.29 -6.24 -6.65
CA PHE A 233 -9.75 -6.83 -5.39
C PHE A 233 -9.21 -8.26 -5.19
N GLU A 234 -9.28 -9.12 -6.21
CA GLU A 234 -8.72 -10.47 -6.15
C GLU A 234 -7.20 -10.44 -5.89
N SER A 235 -6.47 -9.55 -6.57
CA SER A 235 -5.03 -9.39 -6.38
C SER A 235 -4.67 -8.90 -4.95
N GLU A 236 -5.48 -8.03 -4.39
CA GLU A 236 -5.29 -7.55 -3.00
C GLU A 236 -5.52 -8.68 -1.99
N LEU A 237 -6.56 -9.50 -2.19
CA LEU A 237 -6.81 -10.68 -1.35
C LEU A 237 -5.68 -11.70 -1.44
N GLU A 238 -5.18 -11.97 -2.66
CA GLU A 238 -4.06 -12.88 -2.88
C GLU A 238 -2.79 -12.39 -2.18
N ASN A 239 -2.49 -11.10 -2.24
CA ASN A 239 -1.37 -10.49 -1.51
C ASN A 239 -1.52 -10.64 0.02
N GLN A 240 -2.75 -10.67 0.54
CA GLN A 240 -3.04 -10.93 1.95
C GLN A 240 -3.08 -12.43 2.30
N GLY A 241 -2.87 -13.31 1.32
CA GLY A 241 -2.95 -14.76 1.48
C GLY A 241 -4.37 -15.28 1.75
N LYS A 242 -5.40 -14.51 1.36
CA LYS A 242 -6.83 -14.82 1.54
C LYS A 242 -7.49 -15.14 0.21
N LYS A 243 -8.63 -15.82 0.27
CA LYS A 243 -9.48 -16.09 -0.89
C LYS A 243 -10.88 -15.50 -0.66
N VAL A 244 -11.59 -15.25 -1.75
CA VAL A 244 -12.96 -14.72 -1.71
C VAL A 244 -13.88 -15.60 -0.86
N ASP A 245 -13.72 -16.93 -0.93
CA ASP A 245 -14.50 -17.91 -0.14
C ASP A 245 -14.25 -17.85 1.38
N GLU A 246 -13.21 -17.14 1.82
CA GLU A 246 -12.84 -16.99 3.23
C GLU A 246 -13.40 -15.69 3.85
N LEU A 247 -14.12 -14.90 3.07
CA LEU A 247 -14.77 -13.68 3.51
C LEU A 247 -16.14 -13.98 4.12
N ASP A 248 -16.63 -13.08 4.97
CA ASP A 248 -17.94 -13.19 5.61
C ASP A 248 -19.11 -13.00 4.62
N GLU A 249 -18.86 -12.35 3.47
CA GLU A 249 -19.82 -12.08 2.41
C GLU A 249 -19.65 -13.09 1.27
N THR A 250 -20.78 -13.40 0.63
CA THR A 250 -20.75 -14.29 -0.53
C THR A 250 -20.17 -13.59 -1.77
N GLU A 251 -19.51 -14.35 -2.65
CA GLU A 251 -18.99 -13.81 -3.91
C GLU A 251 -20.07 -13.06 -4.73
N ASN A 252 -21.31 -13.53 -4.72
CA ASN A 252 -22.40 -12.87 -5.44
C ASN A 252 -22.77 -11.50 -4.83
N GLU A 253 -22.75 -11.38 -3.51
CA GLU A 253 -23.00 -10.10 -2.82
C GLU A 253 -21.88 -9.11 -3.14
N LEU A 254 -20.63 -9.54 -3.02
CA LEU A 254 -19.47 -8.74 -3.40
C LEU A 254 -19.51 -8.32 -4.88
N ARG A 255 -19.81 -9.23 -5.80
CA ARG A 255 -19.94 -8.90 -7.23
C ARG A 255 -21.03 -7.87 -7.49
N THR A 256 -22.13 -7.91 -6.75
CA THR A 256 -23.21 -6.92 -6.87
C THR A 256 -22.73 -5.56 -6.38
N GLU A 257 -22.10 -5.50 -5.21
CA GLU A 257 -21.55 -4.27 -4.65
C GLU A 257 -20.49 -3.64 -5.57
N TYR A 258 -19.52 -4.44 -6.04
CA TYR A 258 -18.49 -3.96 -6.95
C TYR A 258 -19.06 -3.52 -8.31
N ARG A 259 -20.18 -4.10 -8.76
CA ARG A 259 -20.88 -3.64 -9.95
C ARG A 259 -21.53 -2.28 -9.73
N GLU A 260 -22.15 -2.03 -8.59
CA GLU A 260 -22.69 -0.72 -8.23
C GLU A 260 -21.59 0.35 -8.20
N ILE A 261 -20.41 0.01 -7.66
CA ILE A 261 -19.23 0.88 -7.70
C ILE A 261 -18.80 1.18 -9.14
N ALA A 262 -18.76 0.16 -10.00
CA ALA A 262 -18.41 0.32 -11.41
C ALA A 262 -19.43 1.21 -12.14
N GLU A 263 -20.71 1.01 -11.93
CA GLU A 263 -21.78 1.85 -12.50
C GLU A 263 -21.63 3.31 -12.08
N ARG A 264 -21.35 3.56 -10.81
CA ARG A 264 -21.12 4.91 -10.28
C ARG A 264 -19.88 5.55 -10.91
N ARG A 265 -18.76 4.83 -11.03
CA ARG A 265 -17.55 5.33 -11.67
C ARG A 265 -17.75 5.65 -13.14
N VAL A 266 -18.42 4.79 -13.89
CA VAL A 266 -18.74 5.02 -15.31
C VAL A 266 -19.63 6.24 -15.45
N ARG A 267 -20.69 6.35 -14.62
CA ARG A 267 -21.60 7.52 -14.63
C ARG A 267 -20.83 8.81 -14.39
N THR A 268 -20.07 8.85 -13.31
CA THR A 268 -19.26 10.02 -12.95
C THR A 268 -18.24 10.37 -14.04
N GLY A 269 -17.56 9.38 -14.59
CA GLY A 269 -16.60 9.59 -15.68
C GLY A 269 -17.23 10.18 -16.95
N LEU A 270 -18.44 9.71 -17.32
CA LEU A 270 -19.17 10.24 -18.46
C LEU A 270 -19.67 11.67 -18.21
N VAL A 271 -20.15 11.96 -16.99
CA VAL A 271 -20.56 13.32 -16.60
C VAL A 271 -19.36 14.28 -16.64
N LEU A 272 -18.20 13.89 -16.10
CA LEU A 272 -17.00 14.70 -16.14
C LEU A 272 -16.50 14.94 -17.57
N ALA A 273 -16.56 13.92 -18.43
CA ALA A 273 -16.21 14.04 -19.84
C ALA A 273 -17.12 15.04 -20.57
N GLU A 274 -18.43 14.99 -20.30
CA GLU A 274 -19.41 15.93 -20.87
C GLU A 274 -19.20 17.36 -20.36
N ILE A 275 -18.90 17.54 -19.06
CA ILE A 275 -18.56 18.85 -18.48
C ILE A 275 -17.32 19.41 -19.14
N GLY A 276 -16.27 18.61 -19.28
CA GLY A 276 -15.02 19.02 -19.88
C GLY A 276 -15.19 19.40 -21.35
N SER A 277 -15.97 18.62 -22.12
CA SER A 277 -16.28 18.89 -23.52
C SER A 277 -17.06 20.19 -23.70
N ASN A 278 -18.11 20.40 -22.90
CA ASN A 278 -18.98 21.58 -23.03
C ASN A 278 -18.29 22.89 -22.59
N ASN A 279 -17.23 22.79 -21.79
CA ASN A 279 -16.49 23.93 -21.27
C ASN A 279 -15.06 24.04 -21.86
N GLU A 280 -14.76 23.27 -22.91
CA GLU A 280 -13.47 23.26 -23.61
C GLU A 280 -12.27 23.09 -22.66
N ILE A 281 -12.42 22.23 -21.62
CA ILE A 281 -11.37 21.96 -20.64
C ILE A 281 -10.37 20.98 -21.26
N GLU A 282 -9.15 21.44 -21.48
CA GLU A 282 -8.07 20.64 -22.03
C GLU A 282 -6.88 20.53 -21.07
N VAL A 283 -6.19 19.41 -21.09
CA VAL A 283 -4.90 19.24 -20.42
C VAL A 283 -3.79 19.61 -21.38
N THR A 284 -3.03 20.62 -21.02
CA THR A 284 -1.91 21.12 -21.83
C THR A 284 -0.73 20.15 -21.81
N GLN A 285 0.13 20.25 -22.84
CA GLN A 285 1.35 19.42 -22.89
C GLN A 285 2.31 19.73 -21.72
N GLU A 286 2.26 20.94 -21.19
CA GLU A 286 3.08 21.37 -20.06
C GLU A 286 2.64 20.66 -18.76
N GLU A 287 1.33 20.60 -18.51
CA GLU A 287 0.75 19.86 -17.37
C GLU A 287 1.04 18.35 -17.46
N ILE A 288 0.92 17.78 -18.66
CA ILE A 288 1.27 16.37 -18.88
C ILE A 288 2.75 16.12 -18.57
N ASN A 289 3.65 16.99 -19.03
CA ASN A 289 5.07 16.86 -18.76
C ASN A 289 5.38 17.00 -17.26
N GLN A 290 4.70 17.89 -16.56
CA GLN A 290 4.84 18.06 -15.12
C GLN A 290 4.38 16.79 -14.37
N GLY A 291 3.21 16.27 -14.69
CA GLY A 291 2.70 15.02 -14.11
C GLY A 291 3.61 13.83 -14.40
N LEU A 292 4.18 13.76 -15.62
CA LEU A 292 5.16 12.75 -15.97
C LEU A 292 6.42 12.86 -15.09
N MET A 293 6.93 14.08 -14.89
CA MET A 293 8.13 14.28 -14.06
C MET A 293 7.87 13.96 -12.57
N GLU A 294 6.67 14.24 -12.06
CA GLU A 294 6.27 13.84 -10.72
C GLU A 294 6.22 12.31 -10.59
N ARG A 295 5.69 11.63 -11.60
CA ARG A 295 5.66 10.16 -11.64
C ARG A 295 7.07 9.56 -11.68
N VAL A 296 7.94 10.11 -12.50
CA VAL A 296 9.35 9.68 -12.64
C VAL A 296 10.11 9.81 -11.32
N ARG A 297 9.89 10.89 -10.55
CA ARG A 297 10.54 11.09 -9.24
C ARG A 297 10.21 10.01 -8.20
N GLN A 298 9.12 9.28 -8.38
CA GLN A 298 8.73 8.18 -7.49
C GLN A 298 9.60 6.93 -7.66
N PHE A 299 10.46 6.88 -8.70
CA PHE A 299 11.31 5.73 -9.04
C PHE A 299 12.79 6.13 -9.09
N PRO A 300 13.42 6.44 -7.92
CA PRO A 300 14.81 6.85 -7.88
C PRO A 300 15.75 5.75 -8.43
N GLY A 301 16.64 6.14 -9.33
CA GLY A 301 17.57 5.24 -10.01
C GLY A 301 17.02 4.58 -11.29
N GLN A 302 15.72 4.74 -11.60
CA GLN A 302 15.08 4.23 -12.82
C GLN A 302 14.41 5.35 -13.64
N GLU A 303 14.73 6.60 -13.36
CA GLU A 303 14.03 7.78 -13.89
C GLU A 303 13.99 7.77 -15.42
N GLN A 304 15.10 7.42 -16.06
CA GLN A 304 15.22 7.40 -17.52
C GLN A 304 14.39 6.27 -18.15
N GLU A 305 14.32 5.12 -17.51
CA GLU A 305 13.56 3.98 -17.98
C GLU A 305 12.05 4.25 -17.88
N VAL A 306 11.61 4.75 -16.73
CA VAL A 306 10.21 5.13 -16.49
C VAL A 306 9.77 6.25 -17.46
N PHE A 307 10.60 7.27 -17.64
CA PHE A 307 10.32 8.34 -18.61
C PHE A 307 10.16 7.81 -20.04
N ASN A 308 11.07 6.92 -20.48
CA ASN A 308 10.99 6.33 -21.82
C ASN A 308 9.78 5.42 -21.98
N TYR A 309 9.39 4.66 -20.93
CA TYR A 309 8.20 3.82 -20.93
C TYR A 309 6.94 4.65 -21.21
N PHE A 310 6.71 5.70 -20.43
CA PHE A 310 5.53 6.56 -20.60
C PHE A 310 5.54 7.28 -21.95
N ARG A 311 6.69 7.81 -22.38
CA ARG A 311 6.79 8.53 -23.66
C ARG A 311 6.50 7.65 -24.87
N ASN A 312 6.84 6.36 -24.81
CA ASN A 312 6.69 5.44 -25.93
C ASN A 312 5.38 4.64 -25.88
N ASN A 313 4.62 4.75 -24.79
CA ASN A 313 3.36 4.01 -24.58
C ASN A 313 2.19 5.01 -24.42
N PRO A 314 1.33 5.16 -25.45
CA PRO A 314 0.18 6.06 -25.40
C PRO A 314 -0.83 5.70 -24.29
N GLU A 315 -1.00 4.41 -24.00
CA GLU A 315 -1.90 3.94 -22.94
C GLU A 315 -1.37 4.32 -21.54
N ALA A 316 -0.06 4.17 -21.32
CA ALA A 316 0.57 4.64 -20.10
C ALA A 316 0.46 6.16 -19.96
N MET A 317 0.65 6.91 -21.07
CA MET A 317 0.49 8.37 -21.06
C MET A 317 -0.95 8.79 -20.74
N ALA A 318 -1.95 8.02 -21.16
CA ALA A 318 -3.34 8.26 -20.81
C ALA A 318 -3.57 8.16 -19.29
N GLN A 319 -2.85 7.29 -18.58
CA GLN A 319 -2.92 7.17 -17.12
C GLN A 319 -2.40 8.42 -16.38
N ILE A 320 -1.55 9.22 -17.03
CA ILE A 320 -1.12 10.54 -16.50
C ILE A 320 -2.15 11.60 -16.86
N ARG A 321 -2.64 11.58 -18.11
CA ARG A 321 -3.54 12.61 -18.61
C ARG A 321 -4.93 12.57 -17.96
N ALA A 322 -5.47 11.37 -17.73
CA ALA A 322 -6.83 11.22 -17.23
C ALA A 322 -7.05 11.84 -15.83
N PRO A 323 -6.19 11.61 -14.83
CA PRO A 323 -6.32 12.28 -13.52
C PRO A 323 -6.14 13.80 -13.60
N LEU A 324 -5.27 14.31 -14.49
CA LEU A 324 -5.09 15.73 -14.66
C LEU A 324 -6.35 16.40 -15.26
N PHE A 325 -6.96 15.74 -16.25
CA PHE A 325 -8.23 16.19 -16.81
C PHE A 325 -9.34 16.18 -15.78
N GLU A 326 -9.50 15.08 -15.06
CA GLU A 326 -10.49 14.94 -14.00
C GLU A 326 -10.35 16.06 -12.95
N ASN A 327 -9.13 16.30 -12.46
CA ASN A 327 -8.88 17.36 -11.48
C ASN A 327 -9.23 18.74 -12.01
N LYS A 328 -8.93 19.05 -13.28
CA LYS A 328 -9.30 20.34 -13.90
C LYS A 328 -10.80 20.52 -13.99
N VAL A 329 -11.52 19.46 -14.37
CA VAL A 329 -12.99 19.51 -14.43
C VAL A 329 -13.59 19.69 -13.05
N ILE A 330 -13.07 18.98 -12.05
CA ILE A 330 -13.48 19.09 -10.65
C ILE A 330 -13.25 20.52 -10.14
N ASP A 331 -12.07 21.09 -10.37
CA ASP A 331 -11.77 22.47 -9.98
C ASP A 331 -12.73 23.46 -10.62
N PHE A 332 -12.99 23.30 -11.90
CA PHE A 332 -13.95 24.13 -12.62
C PHE A 332 -15.37 24.07 -12.02
N VAL A 333 -15.82 22.87 -11.60
CA VAL A 333 -17.13 22.73 -10.97
C VAL A 333 -17.14 23.30 -9.55
N ILE A 334 -16.09 23.07 -8.76
CA ILE A 334 -15.95 23.61 -7.39
C ILE A 334 -15.97 25.16 -7.43
N GLU A 335 -15.32 25.79 -8.41
CA GLU A 335 -15.33 27.24 -8.56
C GLU A 335 -16.75 27.81 -8.81
N GLN A 336 -17.65 27.01 -9.37
CA GLN A 336 -19.03 27.44 -9.66
C GLN A 336 -20.04 26.98 -8.63
N ALA A 337 -19.72 25.99 -7.83
CA ALA A 337 -20.57 25.44 -6.76
C ALA A 337 -20.65 26.38 -5.55
N ASP A 338 -21.68 26.20 -4.73
CA ASP A 338 -21.82 26.92 -3.46
C ASP A 338 -21.00 26.18 -2.37
N VAL A 339 -19.78 26.68 -2.14
CA VAL A 339 -18.83 26.06 -1.19
C VAL A 339 -18.85 26.83 0.13
N THR A 340 -19.18 26.13 1.22
CA THR A 340 -19.20 26.70 2.58
C THR A 340 -18.04 26.11 3.40
N ASP A 341 -17.22 26.98 4.01
CA ASP A 341 -16.16 26.57 4.94
C ASP A 341 -16.72 26.21 6.30
N ILE A 342 -16.45 25.00 6.77
CA ILE A 342 -16.83 24.53 8.11
C ILE A 342 -15.57 24.26 8.91
N THR A 343 -15.38 25.03 9.99
CA THR A 343 -14.27 24.81 10.91
C THR A 343 -14.53 23.55 11.74
N VAL A 344 -13.60 22.60 11.66
CA VAL A 344 -13.66 21.31 12.36
C VAL A 344 -12.37 21.07 13.15
N SER A 345 -12.37 20.03 14.01
CA SER A 345 -11.14 19.56 14.65
C SER A 345 -10.25 18.81 13.63
N ILE A 346 -8.97 18.69 13.99
CA ILE A 346 -7.99 17.95 13.17
C ILE A 346 -8.41 16.48 13.04
N GLU A 347 -8.86 15.87 14.14
CA GLU A 347 -9.33 14.50 14.13
C GLU A 347 -10.53 14.32 13.17
N GLU A 348 -11.42 15.29 13.11
CA GLU A 348 -12.56 15.25 12.19
C GLU A 348 -12.15 15.51 10.74
N LEU A 349 -11.17 16.40 10.50
CA LEU A 349 -10.63 16.63 9.16
C LEU A 349 -9.93 15.38 8.61
N MET A 350 -9.16 14.69 9.47
CA MET A 350 -8.39 13.50 9.10
C MET A 350 -9.17 12.20 9.26
N ALA A 351 -10.39 12.24 9.78
CA ALA A 351 -11.22 11.06 9.92
C ALA A 351 -11.43 10.38 8.55
N PRO A 352 -11.29 9.06 8.47
CA PRO A 352 -11.65 8.34 7.26
C PRO A 352 -13.11 8.65 6.93
N PRO A 353 -13.46 8.77 5.65
CA PRO A 353 -14.84 9.06 5.26
C PRO A 353 -15.79 8.01 5.83
N GLU A 354 -16.97 8.45 6.28
CA GLU A 354 -18.00 7.57 6.88
C GLU A 354 -18.40 6.40 5.94
N ASP A 355 -18.27 6.58 4.62
CA ASP A 355 -18.48 5.51 3.64
C ASP A 355 -17.33 4.51 3.51
N SER A 356 -16.13 4.80 4.06
CA SER A 356 -15.05 3.81 4.12
C SER A 356 -15.29 2.76 5.22
N GLU A 357 -16.25 3.00 6.12
CA GLU A 357 -16.76 2.00 7.07
C GLU A 357 -17.80 1.04 6.47
N LYS A 358 -18.24 1.26 5.23
CA LYS A 358 -18.87 0.22 4.41
C LYS A 358 -17.84 -0.71 3.76
N LYS A 359 -16.79 -1.05 4.49
CA LYS A 359 -16.25 -2.41 4.45
C LYS A 359 -17.41 -3.32 4.87
N PRO A 360 -17.55 -4.52 4.27
CA PRO A 360 -18.69 -5.40 4.47
C PRO A 360 -19.08 -5.43 5.94
N ASN A 361 -20.23 -4.87 6.22
CA ASN A 361 -20.74 -4.62 7.57
C ASN A 361 -21.11 -5.97 8.16
N THR A 362 -20.31 -6.48 9.09
CA THR A 362 -20.75 -7.54 10.00
C THR A 362 -21.98 -7.05 10.75
N LYS A 363 -23.12 -7.15 10.11
CA LYS A 363 -24.40 -6.91 10.78
C LYS A 363 -24.56 -7.95 11.86
N ASN A 364 -24.19 -7.59 13.09
CA ASN A 364 -24.71 -8.21 14.30
C ASN A 364 -26.23 -8.18 14.24
N LYS A 365 -26.82 -9.30 13.85
CA LYS A 365 -28.25 -9.55 13.92
C LYS A 365 -28.66 -9.38 15.38
N PRO A 366 -29.54 -8.43 15.73
CA PRO A 366 -29.98 -8.30 17.10
C PRO A 366 -30.69 -9.58 17.53
N ALA A 367 -30.17 -10.24 18.56
CA ALA A 367 -30.80 -11.38 19.19
C ALA A 367 -32.21 -10.97 19.66
N LYS A 368 -33.21 -11.68 19.11
CA LYS A 368 -34.62 -11.57 19.49
C LYS A 368 -34.75 -11.85 20.98
N LYS A 369 -34.98 -10.82 21.78
CA LYS A 369 -35.36 -10.94 23.20
C LYS A 369 -36.72 -11.62 23.28
N THR A 370 -36.74 -12.89 23.61
CA THR A 370 -37.90 -13.56 24.13
C THR A 370 -38.04 -13.22 25.62
N ALA A 371 -39.11 -12.62 25.96
CA ALA A 371 -39.48 -12.23 27.32
C ALA A 371 -39.58 -13.45 28.25
N ALA A 372 -38.82 -13.41 29.33
CA ALA A 372 -38.91 -14.35 30.42
C ALA A 372 -40.06 -13.94 31.36
N LYS A 373 -40.93 -14.87 31.64
CA LYS A 373 -41.89 -14.81 32.76
C LYS A 373 -41.27 -15.56 33.96
N LYS A 374 -41.37 -14.93 35.12
CA LYS A 374 -40.90 -15.30 36.43
C LYS A 374 -41.52 -16.56 37.01
N ASP A 375 -40.66 -17.38 37.66
CA ASP A 375 -40.64 -17.99 39.03
C ASP A 375 -41.79 -18.89 39.54
N PRO A 376 -41.59 -19.71 40.60
CA PRO A 376 -40.40 -20.16 41.33
C PRO A 376 -40.36 -21.66 41.82
N ALA A 377 -39.18 -22.06 42.25
CA ALA A 377 -38.85 -22.98 43.37
C ALA A 377 -39.04 -24.50 43.29
N LYS A 378 -38.00 -25.27 43.49
CA LYS A 378 -37.63 -26.10 44.64
C LYS A 378 -36.89 -27.38 44.30
N THR A 379 -35.78 -27.52 45.00
CA THR A 379 -35.16 -28.76 45.56
C THR A 379 -34.39 -29.72 44.64
N ALA A 380 -33.10 -29.79 44.95
CA ALA A 380 -32.22 -30.94 44.77
C ALA A 380 -32.66 -32.12 45.68
N PRO A 381 -32.12 -33.35 45.66
CA PRO A 381 -30.76 -33.75 45.29
C PRO A 381 -30.55 -35.17 44.69
N ALA A 382 -29.34 -35.38 44.18
CA ALA A 382 -28.46 -36.57 44.38
C ALA A 382 -28.72 -37.90 43.67
N LYS A 383 -27.63 -38.39 43.17
CA LYS A 383 -26.99 -39.73 43.24
C LYS A 383 -26.95 -40.58 41.96
N LYS A 384 -25.68 -40.76 41.59
CA LYS A 384 -24.94 -42.02 41.37
C LYS A 384 -25.21 -42.89 40.15
N ALA A 385 -24.12 -43.05 39.44
CA ALA A 385 -23.36 -44.28 39.15
C ALA A 385 -24.02 -45.16 38.07
N ASP A 386 -23.36 -45.72 37.16
CA ASP A 386 -22.19 -46.50 37.02
C ASP A 386 -22.17 -47.16 35.64
N THR A 387 -20.97 -47.31 35.12
CA THR A 387 -20.38 -48.49 34.46
C THR A 387 -20.70 -48.84 33.00
N LYS A 388 -19.55 -48.91 32.31
CA LYS A 388 -18.97 -50.02 31.49
C LYS A 388 -19.21 -50.03 30.00
N GLU A 389 -18.07 -49.91 29.35
CA GLU A 389 -17.28 -50.95 28.65
C GLU A 389 -17.75 -51.37 27.25
N GLY A 390 -16.77 -51.33 26.36
CA GLY A 390 -16.64 -52.24 25.21
C GLY A 390 -16.11 -51.54 23.97
N ASP A 391 -14.81 -51.47 23.82
CA ASP A 391 -13.93 -52.20 22.94
C ASP A 391 -14.44 -52.37 21.51
N GLU A 392 -13.68 -51.83 20.54
CA GLU A 392 -12.79 -52.60 19.66
C GLU A 392 -12.25 -51.75 18.52
N LYS A 393 -10.92 -51.69 18.44
CA LYS A 393 -10.17 -51.51 17.18
C LYS A 393 -10.08 -52.89 16.48
N PRO A 394 -9.91 -53.01 15.16
CA PRO A 394 -8.55 -52.99 14.64
C PRO A 394 -8.26 -52.51 13.20
N LYS A 395 -7.06 -51.95 13.05
CA LYS A 395 -5.95 -52.23 12.11
C LYS A 395 -6.16 -52.29 10.58
N LYS A 396 -5.35 -51.40 9.96
CA LYS A 396 -4.35 -51.64 8.87
C LYS A 396 -4.80 -51.97 7.43
N LYS A 397 -4.32 -51.13 6.48
CA LYS A 397 -3.23 -51.48 5.55
C LYS A 397 -2.97 -50.37 4.53
N LYS A 398 -1.70 -49.90 4.48
CA LYS A 398 -1.05 -49.38 3.26
C LYS A 398 -0.71 -50.57 2.34
N PRO A 399 -0.54 -50.36 1.03
CA PRO A 399 0.78 -50.28 0.40
C PRO A 399 0.88 -49.21 -0.70
N ALA A 400 1.95 -48.44 -0.79
CA ALA A 400 3.24 -48.63 -1.44
C ALA A 400 3.25 -48.48 -2.96
N ALA A 401 3.86 -47.35 -3.38
CA ALA A 401 4.88 -47.18 -4.42
C ALA A 401 4.67 -47.63 -5.87
N LYS A 402 4.90 -46.68 -6.79
CA LYS A 402 5.82 -46.86 -7.92
C LYS A 402 6.14 -45.50 -8.62
N LYS A 403 7.41 -45.10 -8.52
CA LYS A 403 8.09 -44.29 -9.56
C LYS A 403 8.36 -45.14 -10.80
N PRO A 404 8.47 -44.55 -11.99
CA PRO A 404 9.77 -44.53 -12.66
C PRO A 404 10.09 -43.16 -13.29
N ALA A 405 11.30 -42.67 -13.10
CA ALA A 405 12.51 -42.82 -13.91
C ALA A 405 12.60 -41.84 -15.08
N ALA A 406 13.60 -41.03 -14.94
CA ALA A 406 14.36 -40.13 -15.76
C ALA A 406 14.44 -40.44 -17.28
N LYS A 407 14.48 -39.31 -18.05
CA LYS A 407 15.29 -39.24 -19.29
C LYS A 407 15.78 -37.80 -19.50
N LYS A 408 17.08 -37.56 -19.31
CA LYS A 408 17.88 -36.62 -20.11
C LYS A 408 18.10 -37.22 -21.47
N PRO A 409 18.22 -36.47 -22.57
CA PRO A 409 19.53 -36.05 -23.04
C PRO A 409 19.54 -34.69 -23.75
N ALA A 410 20.63 -34.12 -23.80
CA ALA A 410 21.75 -33.97 -24.73
C ALA A 410 21.92 -32.56 -25.28
N THR A 411 23.05 -32.08 -24.95
CA THR A 411 23.87 -31.00 -25.53
C THR A 411 23.84 -30.89 -27.06
N LYS A 412 23.76 -29.65 -27.58
CA LYS A 412 24.41 -29.26 -28.86
C LYS A 412 24.87 -27.81 -28.82
N LYS A 413 26.19 -27.67 -28.63
CA LYS A 413 27.22 -27.01 -29.47
C LYS A 413 26.86 -25.67 -30.12
N THR A 414 27.51 -24.66 -29.63
CA THR A 414 27.90 -23.41 -30.28
C THR A 414 28.65 -23.65 -31.61
N PRO A 415 28.64 -22.71 -32.55
CA PRO A 415 29.88 -22.29 -33.15
C PRO A 415 30.13 -20.77 -33.12
N ALA A 416 31.40 -20.51 -33.19
CA ALA A 416 32.13 -19.29 -32.97
C ALA A 416 32.05 -18.28 -34.12
N LYS A 417 32.30 -16.98 -33.68
CA LYS A 417 33.01 -15.88 -34.34
C LYS A 417 33.15 -15.85 -35.87
N LYS A 418 32.79 -14.70 -36.44
CA LYS A 418 33.62 -14.02 -37.44
C LYS A 418 33.54 -12.49 -37.26
N LYS A 419 34.71 -11.90 -37.02
CA LYS A 419 35.06 -10.51 -37.25
C LYS A 419 35.11 -10.22 -38.76
N ALA A 420 34.72 -9.04 -39.16
CA ALA A 420 35.37 -8.20 -40.19
C ALA A 420 34.64 -6.85 -40.22
N ASP A 421 35.29 -5.82 -39.81
CA ASP A 421 35.85 -4.66 -40.53
C ASP A 421 35.01 -4.14 -41.71
N LYS A 422 34.35 -3.01 -41.51
CA LYS A 422 34.65 -1.71 -42.15
C LYS A 422 33.82 -0.61 -41.50
#